data_eb61184dced7cbdd900dd36f84e79fca
#
_entry.id   eb61184dced7cbdd900dd36f84e79fca
#
_cell.length_a   1.000
_cell.length_b   1.000
_cell.length_c   1.000
_cell.angle_alpha   90.00
_cell.angle_beta   90.00
_cell.angle_gamma   90.00
#
_symmetry.space_group_name_H-M   'P 1'
#
loop_
_entity.id
_entity.type
_entity.pdbx_description
1 polymer ?
#
loop_
_entity_poly.entity_id
_entity_poly.type
_entity_poly.pdbx_seq_one_letter_code
_entity_poly.pdbx_strand_id
1 'polypeptide(L)'
;MAETEPSGILILNKPNGITSHDAVYKIRRLYGTKRVGHTGTLDPMAEGVLVMLVGRAAKAAEYLACDSKEYVATLRLGLTTDTEDVTGSVLTECADIPDTETVKRVVSEFCGEIYQIPPMYSALKVGGKKLCDLAREGKTVEREARKITVHSISAEPTDSRSDYTLTVFCSSGTYIRTLCADIGKSLGCGGVMATLKRVAAGGFCIDRALTLEELERMTESERISHLIPTQELFSDLPAVTLPEFYHRLCLNGCEIYQKKIRSSYALGDRLRLLSPNGEFFALGEVRGYDDGTAIKAIKFL
;
A
#
# COMPACT_ATOMS: atom_id res chain seq x y z
N MET A 1 -21.74 9.98 27.82
CA MET A 1 -21.21 10.42 26.51
C MET A 1 -21.02 9.16 25.70
N ALA A 2 -21.56 9.07 24.48
CA ALA A 2 -21.29 7.90 23.64
C ALA A 2 -19.78 7.88 23.38
N GLU A 3 -19.11 6.78 23.73
CA GLU A 3 -17.70 6.57 23.38
C GLU A 3 -17.59 6.66 21.85
N THR A 4 -16.85 7.65 21.40
CA THR A 4 -16.62 7.80 19.94
C THR A 4 -15.73 6.65 19.48
N GLU A 5 -16.22 5.87 18.51
CA GLU A 5 -15.47 4.75 17.91
C GLU A 5 -14.04 5.20 17.53
N PRO A 6 -12.99 4.46 17.95
CA PRO A 6 -11.61 4.80 17.59
C PRO A 6 -11.45 4.94 16.07
N SER A 7 -10.85 6.03 15.62
CA SER A 7 -10.71 6.30 14.17
C SER A 7 -9.39 6.99 13.86
N GLY A 8 -8.64 6.43 12.93
CA GLY A 8 -7.36 6.97 12.47
C GLY A 8 -6.53 5.94 11.72
N ILE A 9 -5.26 6.28 11.50
CA ILE A 9 -4.29 5.46 10.81
C ILE A 9 -3.35 4.86 11.85
N LEU A 10 -3.08 3.57 11.74
CA LEU A 10 -2.06 2.89 12.50
C LEU A 10 -0.98 2.37 11.54
N ILE A 11 0.27 2.66 11.82
CA ILE A 11 1.38 2.07 11.09
C ILE A 11 1.78 0.81 11.84
N LEU A 12 1.47 -0.34 11.26
CA LEU A 12 1.80 -1.64 11.84
C LEU A 12 3.10 -2.18 11.23
N ASN A 13 4.04 -2.58 12.07
CA ASN A 13 5.12 -3.47 11.66
C ASN A 13 4.58 -4.91 11.64
N LYS A 14 4.09 -5.35 10.47
CA LYS A 14 3.55 -6.69 10.31
C LYS A 14 4.67 -7.73 10.50
N PRO A 15 4.53 -8.68 11.42
CA PRO A 15 5.53 -9.73 11.55
C PRO A 15 5.45 -10.71 10.37
N ASN A 16 6.53 -11.47 10.16
CA ASN A 16 6.54 -12.62 9.28
C ASN A 16 5.55 -13.70 9.78
N GLY A 17 5.05 -14.54 8.87
CA GLY A 17 4.25 -15.74 9.18
C GLY A 17 2.74 -15.50 9.27
N ILE A 18 2.27 -14.26 9.20
CA ILE A 18 0.82 -13.96 9.18
C ILE A 18 0.41 -13.22 7.91
N THR A 19 -0.82 -13.42 7.47
CA THR A 19 -1.38 -12.66 6.34
C THR A 19 -1.72 -11.22 6.76
N SER A 20 -1.83 -10.31 5.79
CA SER A 20 -2.38 -8.96 6.05
C SER A 20 -3.80 -9.02 6.59
N HIS A 21 -4.58 -10.05 6.26
CA HIS A 21 -5.94 -10.25 6.78
C HIS A 21 -5.94 -10.66 8.26
N ASP A 22 -5.00 -11.53 8.67
CA ASP A 22 -4.82 -11.90 10.09
C ASP A 22 -4.44 -10.67 10.91
N ALA A 23 -3.57 -9.79 10.37
CA ALA A 23 -3.24 -8.52 11.00
C ALA A 23 -4.50 -7.64 11.18
N VAL A 24 -5.35 -7.51 10.14
CA VAL A 24 -6.64 -6.80 10.24
C VAL A 24 -7.50 -7.38 11.35
N TYR A 25 -7.59 -8.71 11.46
CA TYR A 25 -8.39 -9.36 12.48
C TYR A 25 -7.88 -9.08 13.90
N LYS A 26 -6.55 -9.11 14.11
CA LYS A 26 -5.93 -8.77 15.40
C LYS A 26 -6.19 -7.31 15.78
N ILE A 27 -6.02 -6.38 14.83
CA ILE A 27 -6.27 -4.94 15.07
C ILE A 27 -7.76 -4.68 15.37
N ARG A 28 -8.71 -5.37 14.72
CA ARG A 28 -10.14 -5.29 15.08
C ARG A 28 -10.39 -5.62 16.54
N ARG A 29 -9.72 -6.64 17.06
CA ARG A 29 -9.85 -7.04 18.48
C ARG A 29 -9.25 -6.02 19.42
N LEU A 30 -8.06 -5.51 19.11
CA LEU A 30 -7.32 -4.55 19.93
C LEU A 30 -8.03 -3.20 20.06
N TYR A 31 -8.70 -2.75 18.98
CA TYR A 31 -9.41 -1.46 18.94
C TYR A 31 -10.93 -1.58 19.11
N GLY A 32 -11.48 -2.76 19.37
CA GLY A 32 -12.91 -2.96 19.61
C GLY A 32 -13.83 -2.58 18.42
N THR A 33 -13.31 -2.53 17.20
CA THR A 33 -14.08 -2.13 16.00
C THR A 33 -14.01 -3.15 14.88
N LYS A 34 -15.13 -3.35 14.17
CA LYS A 34 -15.17 -4.19 12.96
C LYS A 34 -14.61 -3.46 11.73
N ARG A 35 -14.51 -2.13 11.77
CA ARG A 35 -14.08 -1.28 10.66
C ARG A 35 -12.57 -1.12 10.67
N VAL A 36 -11.87 -2.10 10.10
CA VAL A 36 -10.42 -2.04 9.90
C VAL A 36 -10.09 -2.52 8.50
N GLY A 37 -9.28 -1.76 7.79
CA GLY A 37 -8.73 -2.07 6.47
C GLY A 37 -7.22 -1.79 6.41
N HIS A 38 -6.61 -1.96 5.23
CA HIS A 38 -5.22 -1.60 4.97
C HIS A 38 -5.05 -1.06 3.54
N THR A 39 -3.96 -0.35 3.28
CA THR A 39 -3.72 0.30 1.97
C THR A 39 -2.87 -0.53 0.99
N GLY A 40 -2.39 -1.71 1.39
CA GLY A 40 -1.59 -2.55 0.51
C GLY A 40 -1.18 -3.85 1.16
N THR A 41 -1.56 -4.96 0.54
CA THR A 41 -1.25 -6.31 1.02
C THR A 41 0.26 -6.54 1.11
N LEU A 42 0.68 -7.24 2.16
CA LEU A 42 1.97 -7.90 2.28
C LEU A 42 1.74 -9.41 2.27
N ASP A 43 2.63 -10.14 1.59
CA ASP A 43 2.62 -11.60 1.59
C ASP A 43 2.84 -12.15 3.01
N PRO A 44 2.45 -13.41 3.32
CA PRO A 44 2.63 -13.97 4.66
C PRO A 44 4.08 -13.95 5.12
N MET A 45 5.02 -14.26 4.24
CA MET A 45 6.45 -14.26 4.53
C MET A 45 7.07 -12.86 4.64
N ALA A 46 6.40 -11.83 4.12
CA ALA A 46 6.88 -10.46 4.16
C ALA A 46 6.60 -9.83 5.53
N GLU A 47 7.47 -8.90 5.94
CA GLU A 47 7.33 -8.11 7.16
C GLU A 47 7.37 -6.60 6.88
N GLY A 48 7.15 -5.80 7.92
CA GLY A 48 7.32 -4.35 7.87
C GLY A 48 6.03 -3.56 7.73
N VAL A 49 6.13 -2.36 7.19
CA VAL A 49 5.07 -1.35 7.19
C VAL A 49 3.80 -1.84 6.52
N LEU A 50 2.74 -1.98 7.31
CA LEU A 50 1.37 -2.18 6.87
C LEU A 50 0.51 -1.03 7.40
N VAL A 51 0.12 -0.12 6.52
CA VAL A 51 -0.72 1.03 6.89
C VAL A 51 -2.14 0.56 7.11
N MET A 52 -2.57 0.57 8.36
CA MET A 52 -3.89 0.13 8.81
C MET A 52 -4.82 1.33 8.96
N LEU A 53 -6.06 1.16 8.56
CA LEU A 53 -7.12 2.17 8.65
C LEU A 53 -8.16 1.68 9.65
N VAL A 54 -8.27 2.37 10.78
CA VAL A 54 -9.14 2.00 11.90
C VAL A 54 -10.40 2.88 11.91
N GLY A 55 -11.54 2.31 12.19
CA GLY A 55 -12.81 3.03 12.33
C GLY A 55 -13.25 3.69 11.01
N ARG A 56 -13.65 4.95 11.08
CA ARG A 56 -14.09 5.72 9.91
C ARG A 56 -13.00 5.91 8.87
N ALA A 57 -11.72 5.90 9.26
CA ALA A 57 -10.59 5.97 8.33
C ALA A 57 -10.59 4.85 7.28
N ALA A 58 -11.20 3.69 7.58
CA ALA A 58 -11.32 2.60 6.61
C ALA A 58 -12.10 3.00 5.32
N LYS A 59 -12.96 4.02 5.40
CA LYS A 59 -13.65 4.56 4.23
C LYS A 59 -12.73 5.33 3.29
N ALA A 60 -11.57 5.78 3.78
CA ALA A 60 -10.60 6.54 2.99
C ALA A 60 -9.71 5.65 2.12
N ALA A 61 -9.74 4.32 2.30
CA ALA A 61 -8.84 3.38 1.64
C ALA A 61 -8.77 3.53 0.10
N GLU A 62 -9.90 3.80 -0.55
CA GLU A 62 -9.99 3.96 -2.00
C GLU A 62 -9.40 5.28 -2.53
N TYR A 63 -9.21 6.27 -1.63
CA TYR A 63 -8.65 7.60 -1.97
C TYR A 63 -7.17 7.71 -1.59
N LEU A 64 -6.62 6.66 -0.99
CA LEU A 64 -5.24 6.60 -0.55
C LEU A 64 -4.39 5.94 -1.62
N ALA A 65 -3.86 6.74 -2.48
CA ALA A 65 -2.76 6.33 -3.32
C ALA A 65 -1.49 6.29 -2.45
N CYS A 66 -1.19 5.13 -1.87
CA CYS A 66 0.20 4.84 -1.48
C CYS A 66 0.98 4.60 -2.77
N ASP A 67 1.24 5.68 -3.51
CA ASP A 67 1.76 5.60 -4.88
C ASP A 67 3.18 5.05 -4.94
N SER A 68 3.92 5.13 -3.84
CA SER A 68 5.28 4.62 -3.73
C SER A 68 5.46 3.71 -2.52
N LYS A 69 6.39 2.78 -2.65
CA LYS A 69 6.77 1.83 -1.60
C LYS A 69 8.26 1.59 -1.65
N GLU A 70 8.84 1.40 -0.48
CA GLU A 70 10.25 1.07 -0.35
C GLU A 70 10.41 -0.28 0.33
N TYR A 71 11.28 -1.11 -0.24
CA TYR A 71 11.50 -2.48 0.19
C TYR A 71 12.99 -2.77 0.36
N VAL A 72 13.29 -3.61 1.35
CA VAL A 72 14.55 -4.34 1.45
C VAL A 72 14.21 -5.81 1.28
N ALA A 73 14.81 -6.46 0.30
CA ALA A 73 14.56 -7.85 -0.04
C ALA A 73 15.87 -8.63 -0.18
N THR A 74 15.83 -9.94 0.02
CA THR A 74 16.94 -10.81 -0.37
C THR A 74 16.58 -11.49 -1.68
N LEU A 75 17.34 -11.18 -2.74
CA LEU A 75 17.37 -11.93 -3.98
C LEU A 75 18.27 -13.15 -3.78
N ARG A 76 17.75 -14.34 -4.02
CA ARG A 76 18.54 -15.57 -4.10
C ARG A 76 18.64 -16.01 -5.55
N LEU A 77 19.85 -16.07 -6.07
CA LEU A 77 20.16 -16.55 -7.41
C LEU A 77 20.40 -18.07 -7.42
N GLY A 78 20.33 -18.67 -8.60
CA GLY A 78 20.64 -20.07 -8.81
C GLY A 78 19.45 -21.01 -8.69
N LEU A 79 18.22 -20.51 -8.54
CA LEU A 79 17.02 -21.34 -8.57
C LEU A 79 15.80 -20.60 -9.06
N THR A 80 14.79 -21.35 -9.50
CA THR A 80 13.45 -20.84 -9.76
C THR A 80 12.41 -21.66 -9.02
N THR A 81 11.29 -21.03 -8.61
CA THR A 81 10.16 -21.71 -7.95
C THR A 81 8.84 -21.32 -8.60
N ASP A 82 7.81 -22.08 -8.35
CA ASP A 82 6.44 -21.83 -8.85
C ASP A 82 5.78 -20.59 -8.23
N THR A 83 6.26 -20.14 -7.05
CA THR A 83 5.76 -18.94 -6.35
C THR A 83 6.63 -17.69 -6.54
N GLU A 84 7.80 -17.83 -7.21
CA GLU A 84 8.81 -16.78 -7.35
C GLU A 84 9.45 -16.36 -6.00
N ASP A 85 9.26 -17.14 -4.94
CA ASP A 85 9.87 -17.00 -3.63
C ASP A 85 10.35 -18.37 -3.07
N VAL A 86 11.09 -18.37 -1.98
CA VAL A 86 11.68 -19.59 -1.39
C VAL A 86 10.66 -20.54 -0.77
N THR A 87 9.37 -20.18 -0.68
CA THR A 87 8.32 -21.03 -0.11
C THR A 87 7.70 -21.98 -1.12
N GLY A 88 7.96 -21.75 -2.42
CA GLY A 88 7.45 -22.55 -3.52
C GLY A 88 8.25 -23.82 -3.80
N SER A 89 7.71 -24.65 -4.67
CA SER A 89 8.40 -25.83 -5.18
C SER A 89 9.49 -25.43 -6.16
N VAL A 90 10.71 -25.97 -5.98
CA VAL A 90 11.82 -25.70 -6.89
C VAL A 90 11.52 -26.29 -8.26
N LEU A 91 11.66 -25.48 -9.30
CA LEU A 91 11.47 -25.85 -10.71
C LEU A 91 12.80 -26.11 -11.43
N THR A 92 13.80 -25.25 -11.18
CA THR A 92 15.15 -25.38 -11.75
C THR A 92 16.20 -24.95 -10.74
N GLU A 93 17.40 -25.50 -10.89
CA GLU A 93 18.60 -25.09 -10.14
C GLU A 93 19.75 -24.80 -11.11
N CYS A 94 20.60 -23.84 -10.76
CA CYS A 94 21.78 -23.44 -11.52
C CYS A 94 22.93 -23.12 -10.55
N ALA A 95 24.05 -23.80 -10.68
CA ALA A 95 25.23 -23.57 -9.84
C ALA A 95 26.12 -22.42 -10.35
N ASP A 96 25.92 -22.04 -11.61
CA ASP A 96 26.73 -20.99 -12.27
C ASP A 96 26.15 -19.60 -11.98
N ILE A 97 26.58 -19.00 -10.86
CA ILE A 97 26.16 -17.69 -10.42
C ILE A 97 27.14 -16.65 -10.96
N PRO A 98 26.65 -15.62 -11.71
CA PRO A 98 27.48 -14.53 -12.20
C PRO A 98 28.23 -13.80 -11.09
N ASP A 99 29.32 -13.10 -11.47
CA ASP A 99 30.06 -12.26 -10.53
C ASP A 99 29.23 -11.04 -10.07
N THR A 100 29.66 -10.46 -8.97
CA THR A 100 28.94 -9.34 -8.32
C THR A 100 28.78 -8.13 -9.23
N GLU A 101 29.76 -7.80 -10.04
CA GLU A 101 29.69 -6.63 -10.93
C GLU A 101 28.64 -6.87 -12.03
N THR A 102 28.57 -8.07 -12.58
CA THR A 102 27.55 -8.48 -13.53
C THR A 102 26.15 -8.40 -12.90
N VAL A 103 25.99 -8.88 -11.64
CA VAL A 103 24.71 -8.80 -10.93
C VAL A 103 24.30 -7.35 -10.71
N LYS A 104 25.20 -6.48 -10.19
CA LYS A 104 24.91 -5.06 -9.95
C LYS A 104 24.52 -4.34 -11.25
N ARG A 105 25.23 -4.59 -12.34
CA ARG A 105 24.93 -4.01 -13.64
C ARG A 105 23.53 -4.41 -14.12
N VAL A 106 23.21 -5.71 -14.14
CA VAL A 106 21.91 -6.20 -14.59
C VAL A 106 20.77 -5.68 -13.68
N VAL A 107 20.97 -5.65 -12.37
CA VAL A 107 19.98 -5.08 -11.43
C VAL A 107 19.70 -3.62 -11.76
N SER A 108 20.73 -2.82 -12.09
CA SER A 108 20.55 -1.40 -12.42
C SER A 108 19.71 -1.16 -13.70
N GLU A 109 19.64 -2.12 -14.61
CA GLU A 109 18.85 -2.06 -15.84
C GLU A 109 17.32 -2.12 -15.56
N PHE A 110 16.91 -2.58 -14.38
CA PHE A 110 15.51 -2.60 -13.96
C PHE A 110 15.01 -1.25 -13.38
N CYS A 111 15.86 -0.23 -13.32
CA CYS A 111 15.46 1.12 -12.94
C CYS A 111 14.69 1.79 -14.09
N GLY A 112 13.57 2.48 -13.76
CA GLY A 112 12.73 3.16 -14.72
C GLY A 112 11.37 2.50 -14.91
N GLU A 113 10.74 2.75 -16.06
CA GLU A 113 9.45 2.15 -16.42
C GLU A 113 9.66 0.77 -17.04
N ILE A 114 9.08 -0.24 -16.42
CA ILE A 114 9.15 -1.63 -16.88
C ILE A 114 7.76 -2.27 -16.92
N TYR A 115 7.63 -3.38 -17.62
CA TYR A 115 6.41 -4.17 -17.66
C TYR A 115 6.59 -5.46 -16.88
N GLN A 116 5.70 -5.70 -15.93
CA GLN A 116 5.66 -6.91 -15.12
C GLN A 116 4.40 -7.72 -15.40
N ILE A 117 4.53 -9.03 -15.58
CA ILE A 117 3.39 -9.97 -15.56
C ILE A 117 3.14 -10.32 -14.10
N PRO A 118 1.98 -9.94 -13.51
CA PRO A 118 1.69 -10.24 -12.10
C PRO A 118 1.77 -11.73 -11.81
N PRO A 119 2.28 -12.17 -10.64
CA PRO A 119 2.38 -13.58 -10.31
C PRO A 119 0.99 -14.20 -10.12
N MET A 120 0.87 -15.53 -10.33
CA MET A 120 -0.36 -16.27 -10.07
C MET A 120 -0.78 -16.18 -8.59
N TYR A 121 0.18 -16.18 -7.68
CA TYR A 121 -0.06 -16.01 -6.25
C TYR A 121 -0.22 -14.52 -5.88
N SER A 122 -1.26 -13.87 -6.44
CA SER A 122 -1.59 -12.47 -6.15
C SER A 122 -3.08 -12.27 -5.82
N ALA A 123 -3.40 -11.11 -5.21
CA ALA A 123 -4.77 -10.74 -4.88
C ALA A 123 -5.56 -10.16 -6.08
N LEU A 124 -4.96 -10.07 -7.25
CA LEU A 124 -5.63 -9.61 -8.47
C LEU A 124 -6.76 -10.54 -8.85
N LYS A 125 -7.82 -9.96 -9.40
CA LYS A 125 -9.00 -10.72 -9.85
C LYS A 125 -9.03 -10.80 -11.37
N VAL A 126 -9.28 -12.01 -11.88
CA VAL A 126 -9.59 -12.28 -13.30
C VAL A 126 -10.92 -13.04 -13.33
N GLY A 127 -11.89 -12.55 -14.10
CA GLY A 127 -13.22 -13.15 -14.13
C GLY A 127 -13.94 -13.21 -12.77
N GLY A 128 -13.64 -12.25 -11.86
CA GLY A 128 -14.24 -12.18 -10.52
C GLY A 128 -13.58 -13.06 -9.45
N LYS A 129 -12.66 -13.97 -9.80
CA LYS A 129 -11.91 -14.82 -8.87
C LYS A 129 -10.48 -14.27 -8.68
N LYS A 130 -9.93 -14.41 -7.47
CA LYS A 130 -8.53 -14.03 -7.21
C LYS A 130 -7.57 -15.00 -7.90
N LEU A 131 -6.45 -14.50 -8.43
CA LEU A 131 -5.42 -15.32 -9.05
C LEU A 131 -4.87 -16.38 -8.08
N CYS A 132 -4.64 -16.02 -6.81
CA CYS A 132 -4.15 -16.95 -5.80
C CYS A 132 -5.12 -18.10 -5.51
N ASP A 133 -6.43 -17.89 -5.67
CA ASP A 133 -7.42 -18.97 -5.48
C ASP A 133 -7.39 -19.92 -6.68
N LEU A 134 -7.26 -19.39 -7.90
CA LEU A 134 -7.08 -20.19 -9.12
C LEU A 134 -5.76 -20.98 -9.08
N ALA A 135 -4.66 -20.38 -8.59
CA ALA A 135 -3.39 -21.07 -8.44
C ALA A 135 -3.49 -22.26 -7.48
N ARG A 136 -4.18 -22.11 -6.35
CA ARG A 136 -4.43 -23.22 -5.41
C ARG A 136 -5.30 -24.33 -6.00
N GLU A 137 -6.17 -24.00 -6.97
CA GLU A 137 -6.93 -24.98 -7.75
C GLU A 137 -6.08 -25.63 -8.87
N GLY A 138 -4.78 -25.33 -8.97
CA GLY A 138 -3.88 -25.82 -10.03
C GLY A 138 -4.13 -25.19 -11.41
N LYS A 139 -4.88 -24.08 -11.47
CA LYS A 139 -5.22 -23.39 -12.71
C LYS A 139 -4.27 -22.25 -12.98
N THR A 140 -3.72 -22.20 -14.17
CA THR A 140 -2.97 -21.05 -14.67
C THR A 140 -3.84 -20.30 -15.67
N VAL A 141 -3.88 -18.96 -15.56
CA VAL A 141 -4.59 -18.08 -16.49
C VAL A 141 -3.63 -17.08 -17.09
N GLU A 142 -3.91 -16.66 -18.31
CA GLU A 142 -3.16 -15.59 -18.97
C GLU A 142 -3.35 -14.28 -18.20
N ARG A 143 -2.26 -13.53 -18.06
CA ARG A 143 -2.20 -12.26 -17.32
C ARG A 143 -1.55 -11.23 -18.22
N GLU A 144 -2.19 -10.08 -18.31
CA GLU A 144 -1.62 -8.95 -19.03
C GLU A 144 -0.45 -8.34 -18.25
N ALA A 145 0.60 -7.99 -18.98
CA ALA A 145 1.71 -7.24 -18.41
C ALA A 145 1.24 -5.84 -17.98
N ARG A 146 1.67 -5.41 -16.80
CA ARG A 146 1.33 -4.10 -16.24
C ARG A 146 2.55 -3.23 -16.14
N LYS A 147 2.39 -1.98 -16.54
CA LYS A 147 3.42 -0.96 -16.41
C LYS A 147 3.59 -0.63 -14.93
N ILE A 148 4.83 -0.68 -14.46
CA ILE A 148 5.25 -0.24 -13.13
C ILE A 148 6.48 0.65 -13.28
N THR A 149 6.80 1.41 -12.23
CA THR A 149 8.00 2.24 -12.20
C THR A 149 8.87 1.83 -11.01
N VAL A 150 10.12 1.48 -11.29
CA VAL A 150 11.17 1.33 -10.29
C VAL A 150 11.95 2.63 -10.25
N HIS A 151 11.75 3.44 -9.21
CA HIS A 151 12.38 4.76 -9.07
C HIS A 151 13.86 4.64 -8.76
N SER A 152 14.24 3.66 -7.95
CA SER A 152 15.61 3.27 -7.70
C SER A 152 15.70 1.81 -7.29
N ILE A 153 16.82 1.17 -7.63
CA ILE A 153 17.14 -0.19 -7.23
C ILE A 153 18.66 -0.33 -7.07
N SER A 154 19.09 -1.03 -6.02
CA SER A 154 20.48 -1.41 -5.82
C SER A 154 20.58 -2.84 -5.31
N ALA A 155 21.74 -3.47 -5.54
CA ALA A 155 22.06 -4.80 -5.04
C ALA A 155 23.41 -4.78 -4.34
N GLU A 156 23.45 -5.29 -3.11
CA GLU A 156 24.69 -5.48 -2.35
C GLU A 156 24.87 -6.97 -2.01
N PRO A 157 26.08 -7.53 -2.21
CA PRO A 157 26.33 -8.92 -1.89
C PRO A 157 26.19 -9.16 -0.37
N THR A 158 25.78 -10.36 -0.02
CA THR A 158 25.78 -10.86 1.36
C THR A 158 26.97 -11.79 1.60
N ASP A 159 27.02 -12.44 2.78
CA ASP A 159 28.04 -13.48 3.06
C ASP A 159 27.83 -14.74 2.19
N SER A 160 26.63 -14.92 1.62
CA SER A 160 26.32 -16.00 0.67
C SER A 160 26.61 -15.54 -0.75
N ARG A 161 27.32 -16.38 -1.53
CA ARG A 161 27.65 -16.08 -2.93
C ARG A 161 26.40 -15.91 -3.82
N SER A 162 25.28 -16.56 -3.46
CA SER A 162 24.03 -16.54 -4.24
C SER A 162 23.04 -15.49 -3.78
N ASP A 163 23.24 -14.88 -2.63
CA ASP A 163 22.25 -13.98 -2.02
C ASP A 163 22.72 -12.52 -2.10
N TYR A 164 21.80 -11.65 -2.53
CA TYR A 164 22.00 -10.21 -2.63
C TYR A 164 20.90 -9.47 -1.88
N THR A 165 21.28 -8.45 -1.10
CA THR A 165 20.31 -7.50 -0.53
C THR A 165 19.91 -6.51 -1.61
N LEU A 166 18.63 -6.50 -1.98
CA LEU A 166 18.05 -5.50 -2.86
C LEU A 166 17.38 -4.41 -2.02
N THR A 167 17.70 -3.14 -2.32
CA THR A 167 16.92 -1.98 -1.87
C THR A 167 16.17 -1.43 -3.05
N VAL A 168 14.82 -1.37 -2.96
CA VAL A 168 13.95 -1.04 -4.08
C VAL A 168 12.96 0.05 -3.67
N PHE A 169 12.98 1.18 -4.38
CA PHE A 169 11.94 2.22 -4.31
C PHE A 169 11.12 2.18 -5.60
N CYS A 170 9.81 1.91 -5.50
CA CYS A 170 8.98 1.64 -6.67
C CYS A 170 7.53 2.13 -6.51
N SER A 171 6.82 2.20 -7.64
CA SER A 171 5.39 2.49 -7.69
C SER A 171 4.54 1.39 -7.05
N SER A 172 3.31 1.72 -6.69
CA SER A 172 2.32 0.71 -6.26
C SER A 172 2.06 -0.30 -7.38
N GLY A 173 1.70 -1.53 -6.99
CA GLY A 173 1.47 -2.63 -7.93
C GLY A 173 2.72 -3.40 -8.36
N THR A 174 3.91 -2.98 -7.93
CA THR A 174 5.16 -3.70 -8.15
C THR A 174 5.20 -4.98 -7.30
N TYR A 175 5.49 -6.11 -7.90
CA TYR A 175 5.72 -7.40 -7.25
C TYR A 175 7.21 -7.66 -7.13
N ILE A 176 7.74 -7.59 -5.90
CA ILE A 176 9.19 -7.80 -5.65
C ILE A 176 9.59 -9.26 -5.95
N ARG A 177 8.69 -10.23 -5.76
CA ARG A 177 8.91 -11.63 -6.17
C ARG A 177 9.20 -11.72 -7.67
N THR A 178 8.33 -11.15 -8.48
CA THR A 178 8.49 -11.14 -9.94
C THR A 178 9.73 -10.34 -10.35
N LEU A 179 10.06 -9.25 -9.66
CA LEU A 179 11.29 -8.50 -9.92
C LEU A 179 12.53 -9.37 -9.68
N CYS A 180 12.56 -10.16 -8.60
CA CYS A 180 13.65 -11.11 -8.33
C CYS A 180 13.73 -12.21 -9.41
N ALA A 181 12.59 -12.74 -9.84
CA ALA A 181 12.53 -13.74 -10.90
C ALA A 181 13.00 -13.19 -12.26
N ASP A 182 12.58 -11.98 -12.61
CA ASP A 182 12.96 -11.31 -13.86
C ASP A 182 14.46 -10.98 -13.87
N ILE A 183 15.04 -10.51 -12.76
CA ILE A 183 16.48 -10.29 -12.60
C ILE A 183 17.23 -11.61 -12.78
N GLY A 184 16.83 -12.67 -12.08
CA GLY A 184 17.45 -14.00 -12.21
C GLY A 184 17.36 -14.58 -13.62
N LYS A 185 16.26 -14.35 -14.32
CA LYS A 185 16.08 -14.71 -15.73
C LYS A 185 17.03 -13.93 -16.64
N SER A 186 17.19 -12.63 -16.43
CA SER A 186 18.12 -11.79 -17.20
C SER A 186 19.57 -12.18 -16.96
N LEU A 187 19.91 -12.66 -15.77
CA LEU A 187 21.24 -13.21 -15.44
C LEU A 187 21.46 -14.63 -16.00
N GLY A 188 20.40 -15.32 -16.46
CA GLY A 188 20.46 -16.67 -17.01
C GLY A 188 20.58 -17.79 -15.98
N CYS A 189 20.61 -17.49 -14.69
CA CYS A 189 20.79 -18.49 -13.62
C CYS A 189 19.50 -18.75 -12.79
N GLY A 190 18.43 -17.99 -13.03
CA GLY A 190 17.24 -17.99 -12.18
C GLY A 190 17.42 -17.19 -10.90
N GLY A 191 16.29 -16.77 -10.32
CA GLY A 191 16.29 -16.00 -9.08
C GLY A 191 14.93 -16.03 -8.42
N VAL A 192 14.93 -15.98 -7.09
CA VAL A 192 13.72 -15.95 -6.25
C VAL A 192 13.89 -14.96 -5.11
N MET A 193 12.79 -14.50 -4.56
CA MET A 193 12.77 -13.69 -3.36
C MET A 193 12.91 -14.60 -2.12
N ALA A 194 13.96 -14.39 -1.31
CA ALA A 194 14.19 -15.15 -0.09
C ALA A 194 13.56 -14.47 1.14
N THR A 195 13.69 -13.15 1.24
CA THR A 195 13.07 -12.34 2.30
C THR A 195 12.49 -11.06 1.74
N LEU A 196 11.52 -10.46 2.45
CA LEU A 196 10.94 -9.17 2.07
C LEU A 196 10.56 -8.37 3.30
N LYS A 197 11.08 -7.15 3.37
CA LYS A 197 10.69 -6.16 4.36
C LYS A 197 10.26 -4.87 3.68
N ARG A 198 9.02 -4.43 3.89
CA ARG A 198 8.57 -3.12 3.44
C ARG A 198 8.96 -2.07 4.47
N VAL A 199 9.88 -1.17 4.13
CA VAL A 199 10.41 -0.15 5.05
C VAL A 199 9.64 1.16 4.96
N ALA A 200 8.96 1.42 3.82
CA ALA A 200 8.07 2.57 3.69
C ALA A 200 6.89 2.30 2.75
N ALA A 201 5.78 2.99 2.95
CA ALA A 201 4.60 2.99 2.09
C ALA A 201 3.82 4.32 2.21
N GLY A 202 3.70 5.07 1.10
CA GLY A 202 2.91 6.30 1.05
C GLY A 202 3.32 7.35 2.08
N GLY A 203 4.63 7.56 2.27
CA GLY A 203 5.17 8.51 3.25
C GLY A 203 5.24 8.01 4.69
N PHE A 204 4.76 6.78 4.99
CA PHE A 204 4.87 6.17 6.30
C PHE A 204 6.07 5.23 6.37
N CYS A 205 6.98 5.45 7.32
CA CYS A 205 8.22 4.71 7.49
C CYS A 205 8.18 3.73 8.67
N ILE A 206 9.06 2.74 8.65
CA ILE A 206 9.12 1.64 9.64
C ILE A 206 9.46 2.12 11.06
N ASP A 207 10.21 3.20 11.22
CA ASP A 207 10.59 3.81 12.49
C ASP A 207 9.39 4.35 13.29
N ARG A 208 8.25 4.60 12.65
CA ARG A 208 6.98 4.99 13.31
C ARG A 208 6.03 3.81 13.48
N ALA A 209 6.40 2.61 13.05
CA ALA A 209 5.53 1.45 13.08
C ALA A 209 5.57 0.75 14.44
N LEU A 210 4.40 0.33 14.93
CA LEU A 210 4.25 -0.46 16.15
C LEU A 210 4.10 -1.94 15.81
N THR A 211 4.68 -2.80 16.64
CA THR A 211 4.48 -4.25 16.56
C THR A 211 3.15 -4.65 17.21
N LEU A 212 2.69 -5.87 16.91
CA LEU A 212 1.50 -6.43 17.57
C LEU A 212 1.72 -6.59 19.08
N GLU A 213 2.92 -7.00 19.48
CA GLU A 213 3.30 -7.20 20.89
C GLU A 213 3.29 -5.89 21.67
N GLU A 214 3.75 -4.79 21.08
CA GLU A 214 3.67 -3.46 21.70
C GLU A 214 2.22 -3.04 21.88
N LEU A 215 1.40 -3.18 20.84
CA LEU A 215 -0.02 -2.86 20.89
C LEU A 215 -0.80 -3.70 21.94
N GLU A 216 -0.45 -4.98 22.09
CA GLU A 216 -1.08 -5.86 23.08
C GLU A 216 -0.76 -5.46 24.52
N ARG A 217 0.43 -4.88 24.77
CA ARG A 217 0.85 -4.40 26.10
C ARG A 217 0.24 -3.05 26.48
N MET A 218 -0.18 -2.24 25.52
CA MET A 218 -0.76 -0.92 25.74
C MET A 218 -2.17 -1.01 26.29
N THR A 219 -2.55 -0.02 27.09
CA THR A 219 -3.94 0.24 27.45
C THR A 219 -4.73 0.72 26.22
N GLU A 220 -6.05 0.70 26.30
CA GLU A 220 -6.90 1.20 25.20
C GLU A 220 -6.63 2.68 24.89
N SER A 221 -6.49 3.51 25.93
CA SER A 221 -6.19 4.94 25.76
C SER A 221 -4.85 5.18 25.05
N GLU A 222 -3.81 4.43 25.42
CA GLU A 222 -2.51 4.51 24.74
C GLU A 222 -2.62 4.09 23.28
N ARG A 223 -3.31 2.98 22.98
CA ARG A 223 -3.54 2.56 21.59
C ARG A 223 -4.23 3.63 20.77
N ILE A 224 -5.26 4.28 21.32
CA ILE A 224 -5.99 5.35 20.62
C ILE A 224 -5.09 6.56 20.39
N SER A 225 -4.22 6.93 21.33
CA SER A 225 -3.29 8.06 21.15
C SER A 225 -2.24 7.84 20.07
N HIS A 226 -1.96 6.59 19.70
CA HIS A 226 -1.09 6.24 18.58
C HIS A 226 -1.78 6.28 17.20
N LEU A 227 -3.09 6.50 17.15
CA LEU A 227 -3.79 6.66 15.87
C LEU A 227 -3.48 8.05 15.28
N ILE A 228 -2.89 8.06 14.11
CA ILE A 228 -2.67 9.27 13.34
C ILE A 228 -4.02 9.75 12.79
N PRO A 229 -4.38 11.04 12.91
CA PRO A 229 -5.63 11.57 12.39
C PRO A 229 -5.80 11.32 10.87
N THR A 230 -6.99 10.91 10.45
CA THR A 230 -7.29 10.60 9.04
C THR A 230 -6.98 11.76 8.08
N GLN A 231 -7.09 13.00 8.56
CA GLN A 231 -6.79 14.20 7.77
C GLN A 231 -5.32 14.29 7.32
N GLU A 232 -4.39 13.63 8.03
CA GLU A 232 -2.97 13.62 7.65
C GLU A 232 -2.71 12.86 6.34
N LEU A 233 -3.58 11.90 5.99
CA LEU A 233 -3.53 11.20 4.71
C LEU A 233 -3.78 12.11 3.50
N PHE A 234 -4.39 13.25 3.75
CA PHE A 234 -4.80 14.21 2.74
C PHE A 234 -4.16 15.57 2.97
N SER A 235 -3.01 15.61 3.71
CA SER A 235 -2.31 16.85 4.05
C SER A 235 -1.95 17.68 2.82
N ASP A 236 -1.62 17.02 1.70
CA ASP A 236 -1.25 17.66 0.45
C ASP A 236 -2.44 18.27 -0.30
N LEU A 237 -3.68 17.92 0.07
CA LEU A 237 -4.86 18.50 -0.52
C LEU A 237 -5.19 19.85 0.16
N PRO A 238 -5.57 20.89 -0.62
CA PRO A 238 -6.05 22.13 -0.06
C PRO A 238 -7.30 21.93 0.80
N ALA A 239 -7.47 22.77 1.82
CA ALA A 239 -8.58 22.70 2.76
C ALA A 239 -9.56 23.84 2.56
N VAL A 240 -10.86 23.54 2.67
CA VAL A 240 -11.95 24.53 2.63
C VAL A 240 -12.82 24.37 3.86
N THR A 241 -12.84 25.39 4.72
CA THR A 241 -13.76 25.47 5.86
C THR A 241 -15.11 25.98 5.35
N LEU A 242 -16.15 25.15 5.51
CA LEU A 242 -17.51 25.54 5.11
C LEU A 242 -18.20 26.29 6.25
N PRO A 243 -18.80 27.49 5.96
CA PRO A 243 -19.70 28.13 6.92
C PRO A 243 -20.88 27.22 7.25
N GLU A 244 -21.47 27.37 8.45
CA GLU A 244 -22.50 26.52 9.04
C GLU A 244 -23.63 26.16 8.06
N PHE A 245 -24.14 27.16 7.33
CA PHE A 245 -25.19 26.94 6.34
C PHE A 245 -24.77 25.99 5.22
N TYR A 246 -23.57 26.19 4.65
CA TYR A 246 -23.06 25.37 3.55
C TYR A 246 -22.59 24.00 4.04
N HIS A 247 -22.08 23.90 5.28
CA HIS A 247 -21.77 22.61 5.90
C HIS A 247 -23.01 21.73 5.97
N ARG A 248 -24.16 22.27 6.47
CA ARG A 248 -25.43 21.52 6.49
C ARG A 248 -25.93 21.12 5.11
N LEU A 249 -25.83 22.00 4.12
CA LEU A 249 -26.18 21.65 2.74
C LEU A 249 -25.29 20.52 2.21
N CYS A 250 -23.98 20.60 2.46
CA CYS A 250 -23.01 19.59 2.04
C CYS A 250 -23.32 18.21 2.67
N LEU A 251 -23.65 18.17 3.97
CA LEU A 251 -24.05 16.94 4.67
C LEU A 251 -25.31 16.30 4.06
N ASN A 252 -26.23 17.10 3.51
CA ASN A 252 -27.41 16.64 2.80
C ASN A 252 -27.15 16.28 1.32
N GLY A 253 -25.87 16.27 0.92
CA GLY A 253 -25.46 15.89 -0.42
C GLY A 253 -25.61 16.98 -1.47
N CYS A 254 -25.83 18.25 -1.10
CA CYS A 254 -25.86 19.36 -2.05
C CYS A 254 -24.43 19.73 -2.48
N GLU A 255 -24.28 20.20 -3.72
CA GLU A 255 -23.08 20.84 -4.20
C GLU A 255 -23.00 22.27 -3.65
N ILE A 256 -21.76 22.73 -3.40
CA ILE A 256 -21.50 24.07 -2.86
C ILE A 256 -20.77 24.91 -3.93
N TYR A 257 -21.51 25.84 -4.54
CA TYR A 257 -20.97 26.71 -5.59
C TYR A 257 -19.82 27.56 -5.05
N GLN A 258 -18.68 27.53 -5.73
CA GLN A 258 -17.46 28.23 -5.30
C GLN A 258 -17.67 29.73 -5.10
N LYS A 259 -18.47 30.37 -5.96
CA LYS A 259 -18.86 31.80 -5.85
C LYS A 259 -19.54 32.15 -4.53
N LYS A 260 -20.24 31.20 -3.89
CA LYS A 260 -20.97 31.41 -2.63
C LYS A 260 -20.06 31.40 -1.41
N ILE A 261 -18.94 30.68 -1.49
CA ILE A 261 -17.96 30.58 -0.40
C ILE A 261 -16.64 31.31 -0.73
N ARG A 262 -16.61 32.08 -1.81
CA ARG A 262 -15.46 32.87 -2.27
C ARG A 262 -14.19 32.02 -2.46
N SER A 263 -14.33 30.84 -3.00
CA SER A 263 -13.22 29.94 -3.35
C SER A 263 -13.03 29.89 -4.87
N SER A 264 -11.82 29.51 -5.29
CA SER A 264 -11.46 29.39 -6.71
C SER A 264 -10.43 28.27 -6.86
N TYR A 265 -10.92 27.06 -7.13
CA TYR A 265 -10.13 25.87 -7.42
C TYR A 265 -10.44 25.40 -8.84
N ALA A 266 -9.51 24.69 -9.47
CA ALA A 266 -9.68 24.19 -10.83
C ALA A 266 -10.66 23.00 -10.88
N LEU A 267 -11.26 22.79 -12.05
CA LEU A 267 -12.13 21.64 -12.31
C LEU A 267 -11.33 20.34 -12.11
N GLY A 268 -11.87 19.42 -11.31
CA GLY A 268 -11.23 18.16 -10.95
C GLY A 268 -10.37 18.21 -9.70
N ASP A 269 -10.08 19.40 -9.14
CA ASP A 269 -9.32 19.51 -7.89
C ASP A 269 -10.04 18.77 -6.75
N ARG A 270 -9.27 18.03 -5.96
CA ARG A 270 -9.73 17.41 -4.71
C ARG A 270 -9.38 18.27 -3.52
N LEU A 271 -10.27 18.30 -2.54
CA LEU A 271 -10.21 19.22 -1.41
C LEU A 271 -10.57 18.50 -0.11
N ARG A 272 -9.97 18.94 1.00
CA ARG A 272 -10.44 18.60 2.34
C ARG A 272 -11.55 19.56 2.72
N LEU A 273 -12.75 19.02 3.05
CA LEU A 273 -13.86 19.80 3.54
C LEU A 273 -13.86 19.79 5.06
N LEU A 274 -13.76 20.97 5.63
CA LEU A 274 -13.75 21.19 7.07
C LEU A 274 -15.08 21.76 7.53
N SER A 275 -15.57 21.31 8.69
CA SER A 275 -16.71 21.88 9.40
C SER A 275 -16.42 23.33 9.84
N PRO A 276 -17.40 24.09 10.31
CA PRO A 276 -17.17 25.43 10.88
C PRO A 276 -16.16 25.45 12.03
N ASN A 277 -16.02 24.33 12.76
CA ASN A 277 -15.08 24.16 13.85
C ASN A 277 -13.69 23.67 13.39
N GLY A 278 -13.46 23.54 12.09
CA GLY A 278 -12.18 23.07 11.54
C GLY A 278 -11.99 21.55 11.51
N GLU A 279 -13.02 20.76 11.82
CA GLU A 279 -12.95 19.30 11.75
C GLU A 279 -13.08 18.80 10.33
N PHE A 280 -12.18 17.90 9.93
CA PHE A 280 -12.24 17.23 8.64
C PHE A 280 -13.39 16.22 8.58
N PHE A 281 -14.39 16.45 7.73
CA PHE A 281 -15.57 15.61 7.64
C PHE A 281 -15.78 14.92 6.28
N ALA A 282 -15.21 15.49 5.19
CA ALA A 282 -15.39 14.91 3.88
C ALA A 282 -14.26 15.29 2.90
N LEU A 283 -14.06 14.44 1.90
CA LEU A 283 -13.36 14.81 0.67
C LEU A 283 -14.34 15.44 -0.30
N GLY A 284 -13.96 16.54 -0.93
CA GLY A 284 -14.68 17.21 -1.99
C GLY A 284 -13.93 17.15 -3.31
N GLU A 285 -14.67 17.31 -4.41
CA GLU A 285 -14.12 17.45 -5.76
C GLU A 285 -14.84 18.59 -6.46
N VAL A 286 -14.08 19.43 -7.18
CA VAL A 286 -14.63 20.52 -7.97
C VAL A 286 -15.22 19.98 -9.27
N ARG A 287 -16.51 20.21 -9.49
CA ARG A 287 -17.25 19.76 -10.66
C ARG A 287 -17.90 20.92 -11.39
N GLY A 288 -18.10 20.74 -12.71
CA GLY A 288 -18.83 21.68 -13.54
C GLY A 288 -20.35 21.46 -13.44
N TYR A 289 -21.11 22.54 -13.35
CA TYR A 289 -22.58 22.57 -13.37
C TYR A 289 -23.07 23.74 -14.26
N ASP A 290 -24.33 23.75 -14.61
CA ASP A 290 -24.89 24.80 -15.50
C ASP A 290 -24.66 26.22 -14.99
N ASP A 291 -24.70 26.43 -13.67
CA ASP A 291 -24.49 27.73 -13.00
C ASP A 291 -23.03 28.03 -12.63
N GLY A 292 -22.07 27.22 -13.08
CA GLY A 292 -20.64 27.36 -12.81
C GLY A 292 -20.03 26.19 -12.07
N THR A 293 -18.86 26.39 -11.47
CA THR A 293 -18.17 25.33 -10.74
C THR A 293 -18.62 25.26 -9.28
N ALA A 294 -18.76 24.05 -8.77
CA ALA A 294 -19.13 23.78 -7.39
C ALA A 294 -18.31 22.62 -6.79
N ILE A 295 -18.16 22.62 -5.48
CA ILE A 295 -17.53 21.55 -4.72
C ILE A 295 -18.60 20.52 -4.35
N LYS A 296 -18.40 19.27 -4.72
CA LYS A 296 -19.25 18.12 -4.37
C LYS A 296 -18.52 17.23 -3.39
N ALA A 297 -19.14 16.93 -2.24
CA ALA A 297 -18.59 15.88 -1.37
C ALA A 297 -18.61 14.54 -2.10
N ILE A 298 -17.44 13.91 -2.18
CA ILE A 298 -17.27 12.60 -2.83
C ILE A 298 -17.14 11.47 -1.81
N LYS A 299 -16.70 11.80 -0.56
CA LYS A 299 -16.63 10.83 0.52
C LYS A 299 -16.75 11.51 1.89
N PHE A 300 -17.68 11.04 2.72
CA PHE A 300 -17.77 11.41 4.14
C PHE A 300 -16.95 10.45 5.00
N LEU A 301 -16.16 11.00 5.92
CA LEU A 301 -15.19 10.29 6.77
C LEU A 301 -15.59 10.25 8.25
#